data_f1bba9528ab57cc163c5c5aba098c82d
#
_entry.id   f1bba9528ab57cc163c5c5aba098c82d
#
_cell.length_a   1.000
_cell.length_b   1.000
_cell.length_c   1.000
_cell.angle_alpha   90.00
_cell.angle_beta   90.00
_cell.angle_gamma   90.00
#
_symmetry.space_group_name_H-M   'P 1'
#
loop_
_entity.id
_entity.type
_entity.pdbx_description
1 polymer ?
#
loop_
_entity_poly.entity_id
_entity_poly.type
_entity_poly.pdbx_seq_one_letter_code
_entity_poly.pdbx_strand_id
1 'polypeptide(L)'
;MTQLKFERDGEAVAGLNWFSVHGTSMTNRNTLISADNKGYASYLWEHDWAGQASVAKAQGEYNFVAAFAQSSAGDMSPNVGAGTAYGPTDDMFENTRVIGSRQAVKAKELFDSATEELTGPVDFRQRYLDFSHIDVAAKWTPNGKDTRTWPAVLGQAFMAGCYDGAGVPFVKQGQMDRVKILKLLDHTMVKVPDHVAAGHAPKPIGIATGLMSPPWTSQVISIQVLRVGQLAIVVVPAEFTIVAAHRARAAVQDALAGQVSHVVLAGYANDYTGYVVTPEEYMIQRYESASTRFGPATLPAYQQELAALAT
;
A
#
# COMPACT_ATOMS: atom_id res chain seq x y z
N MET A 1 -4.44 -13.58 -3.73
CA MET A 1 -5.72 -13.04 -3.23
C MET A 1 -6.12 -13.84 -2.00
N THR A 2 -6.56 -13.20 -0.94
CA THR A 2 -7.15 -13.82 0.26
C THR A 2 -8.61 -13.39 0.33
N GLN A 3 -9.52 -14.33 0.62
CA GLN A 3 -10.95 -14.10 0.62
C GLN A 3 -11.56 -14.53 1.95
N LEU A 4 -12.36 -13.65 2.57
CA LEU A 4 -13.28 -14.00 3.65
C LEU A 4 -14.70 -14.12 3.12
N LYS A 5 -15.42 -15.13 3.62
CA LYS A 5 -16.83 -15.33 3.44
C LYS A 5 -17.53 -15.10 4.78
N PHE A 6 -18.58 -14.29 4.77
CA PHE A 6 -19.40 -14.04 5.95
C PHE A 6 -20.77 -14.69 5.76
N GLU A 7 -21.15 -15.49 6.72
CA GLU A 7 -22.45 -16.17 6.74
C GLU A 7 -23.23 -15.77 8.00
N ARG A 8 -24.53 -15.67 7.84
CA ARG A 8 -25.48 -15.47 8.92
C ARG A 8 -26.67 -16.40 8.70
N ASP A 9 -26.99 -17.21 9.71
CA ASP A 9 -28.09 -18.19 9.67
C ASP A 9 -28.01 -19.15 8.46
N GLY A 10 -26.79 -19.53 8.06
CA GLY A 10 -26.52 -20.41 6.93
C GLY A 10 -26.54 -19.74 5.55
N GLU A 11 -26.82 -18.43 5.49
CA GLU A 11 -26.86 -17.67 4.27
C GLU A 11 -25.63 -16.75 4.14
N ALA A 12 -25.02 -16.72 2.97
CA ALA A 12 -23.89 -15.87 2.69
C ALA A 12 -24.33 -14.41 2.55
N VAL A 13 -23.79 -13.51 3.38
CA VAL A 13 -24.19 -12.09 3.45
C VAL A 13 -23.12 -11.13 2.97
N ALA A 14 -21.83 -11.53 2.96
CA ALA A 14 -20.75 -10.68 2.47
C ALA A 14 -19.50 -11.47 2.09
N GLY A 15 -18.69 -10.85 1.23
CA GLY A 15 -17.33 -11.26 0.93
C GLY A 15 -16.37 -10.08 1.11
N LEU A 16 -15.20 -10.34 1.71
CA LEU A 16 -14.12 -9.37 1.80
C LEU A 16 -12.83 -10.00 1.30
N ASN A 17 -12.18 -9.38 0.34
CA ASN A 17 -10.89 -9.87 -0.14
C ASN A 17 -9.78 -8.82 -0.08
N TRP A 18 -8.55 -9.30 -0.11
CA TRP A 18 -7.34 -8.50 -0.27
C TRP A 18 -6.60 -8.97 -1.52
N PHE A 19 -6.39 -8.04 -2.43
CA PHE A 19 -5.63 -8.26 -3.66
C PHE A 19 -4.81 -7.04 -4.04
N SER A 20 -3.58 -7.29 -4.50
CA SER A 20 -2.58 -6.27 -4.82
C SER A 20 -2.74 -5.82 -6.27
N VAL A 21 -3.35 -4.67 -6.50
CA VAL A 21 -3.36 -4.00 -7.81
C VAL A 21 -3.75 -2.53 -7.64
N HIS A 22 -3.01 -1.63 -8.29
CA HIS A 22 -3.37 -0.21 -8.30
C HIS A 22 -4.73 0.05 -8.96
N GLY A 23 -5.46 1.05 -8.47
CA GLY A 23 -6.69 1.58 -9.08
C GLY A 23 -6.36 2.58 -10.19
N THR A 24 -5.57 2.16 -11.16
CA THR A 24 -5.01 2.98 -12.25
C THR A 24 -5.35 2.43 -13.64
N SER A 25 -6.43 1.66 -13.76
CA SER A 25 -6.96 1.23 -15.06
C SER A 25 -7.50 2.41 -15.86
N MET A 26 -8.05 3.42 -15.17
CA MET A 26 -8.36 4.72 -15.76
C MET A 26 -7.17 5.65 -15.67
N THR A 27 -6.95 6.45 -16.72
CA THR A 27 -5.89 7.45 -16.77
C THR A 27 -6.33 8.75 -16.07
N ASN A 28 -5.38 9.66 -15.85
CA ASN A 28 -5.64 11.01 -15.33
C ASN A 28 -6.54 11.89 -16.25
N ARG A 29 -6.93 11.39 -17.42
CA ARG A 29 -7.93 12.04 -18.29
C ARG A 29 -9.38 11.75 -17.88
N ASN A 30 -9.59 10.78 -16.98
CA ASN A 30 -10.92 10.57 -16.41
C ASN A 30 -11.30 11.74 -15.49
N THR A 31 -12.44 12.35 -15.75
CA THR A 31 -12.99 13.47 -14.97
C THR A 31 -14.15 13.05 -14.05
N LEU A 32 -14.48 11.76 -14.03
CA LEU A 32 -15.57 11.21 -13.21
C LEU A 32 -14.99 10.62 -11.91
N ILE A 33 -15.80 10.65 -10.85
CA ILE A 33 -15.47 9.92 -9.61
C ILE A 33 -15.67 8.43 -9.87
N SER A 34 -14.63 7.63 -9.59
CA SER A 34 -14.65 6.18 -9.77
C SER A 34 -13.75 5.50 -8.76
N ALA A 35 -14.12 4.32 -8.29
CA ALA A 35 -13.26 3.43 -7.53
C ALA A 35 -12.47 2.44 -8.42
N ASP A 36 -12.39 2.75 -9.73
CA ASP A 36 -11.62 2.03 -10.74
C ASP A 36 -11.93 0.51 -10.75
N ASN A 37 -10.95 -0.33 -11.01
CA ASN A 37 -11.11 -1.77 -11.16
C ASN A 37 -11.69 -2.47 -9.92
N LYS A 38 -11.34 -2.02 -8.72
CA LYS A 38 -11.90 -2.59 -7.48
C LYS A 38 -13.38 -2.23 -7.30
N GLY A 39 -13.74 -0.99 -7.61
CA GLY A 39 -15.14 -0.58 -7.59
C GLY A 39 -15.99 -1.32 -8.61
N TYR A 40 -15.44 -1.57 -9.82
CA TYR A 40 -16.13 -2.39 -10.81
C TYR A 40 -16.29 -3.84 -10.34
N ALA A 41 -15.27 -4.41 -9.70
CA ALA A 41 -15.34 -5.77 -9.17
C ALA A 41 -16.45 -5.91 -8.09
N SER A 42 -16.54 -4.92 -7.20
CA SER A 42 -17.61 -4.84 -6.20
C SER A 42 -18.99 -4.72 -6.86
N TYR A 43 -19.14 -3.77 -7.79
CA TYR A 43 -20.36 -3.55 -8.53
C TYR A 43 -20.84 -4.82 -9.26
N LEU A 44 -19.95 -5.49 -9.99
CA LEU A 44 -20.24 -6.74 -10.72
C LEU A 44 -20.81 -7.81 -9.79
N TRP A 45 -20.22 -7.98 -8.62
CA TRP A 45 -20.67 -9.00 -7.69
C TRP A 45 -21.98 -8.62 -7.00
N GLU A 46 -22.09 -7.42 -6.46
CA GLU A 46 -23.26 -6.97 -5.73
C GLU A 46 -24.48 -6.79 -6.65
N HIS A 47 -24.28 -6.15 -7.81
CA HIS A 47 -25.37 -5.80 -8.72
C HIS A 47 -25.71 -6.95 -9.66
N ASP A 48 -24.74 -7.43 -10.43
CA ASP A 48 -25.04 -8.38 -11.51
C ASP A 48 -25.22 -9.81 -10.98
N TRP A 49 -24.45 -10.23 -10.00
CA TRP A 49 -24.51 -11.61 -9.52
C TRP A 49 -25.41 -11.80 -8.30
N ALA A 50 -25.44 -10.86 -7.37
CA ALA A 50 -26.31 -10.93 -6.19
C ALA A 50 -27.65 -10.20 -6.38
N GLY A 51 -27.89 -9.60 -7.54
CA GLY A 51 -29.16 -8.97 -7.91
C GLY A 51 -29.51 -7.74 -7.09
N GLN A 52 -28.52 -7.08 -6.49
CA GLN A 52 -28.75 -5.88 -5.70
C GLN A 52 -29.12 -4.71 -6.62
N ALA A 53 -30.29 -4.10 -6.41
CA ALA A 53 -30.65 -2.89 -7.15
C ALA A 53 -29.64 -1.78 -6.83
N SER A 54 -29.24 -1.03 -7.88
CA SER A 54 -28.20 -0.01 -7.87
C SER A 54 -28.19 0.90 -6.63
N VAL A 55 -27.16 1.73 -6.51
CA VAL A 55 -26.82 2.71 -5.47
C VAL A 55 -28.00 3.45 -4.79
N ALA A 56 -29.18 3.48 -5.41
CA ALA A 56 -30.41 4.02 -4.80
C ALA A 56 -30.88 3.22 -3.55
N LYS A 57 -30.41 2.01 -3.33
CA LYS A 57 -30.58 1.28 -2.07
C LYS A 57 -29.55 1.65 -0.99
N ALA A 58 -28.87 2.77 -1.11
CA ALA A 58 -28.00 3.33 -0.07
C ALA A 58 -28.68 3.62 1.28
N GLN A 59 -29.88 3.12 1.49
CA GLN A 59 -30.67 3.32 2.71
C GLN A 59 -30.70 2.07 3.63
N GLY A 60 -29.74 1.17 3.51
CA GLY A 60 -29.52 0.17 4.57
C GLY A 60 -30.03 -1.24 4.31
N GLU A 61 -30.61 -1.55 3.16
CA GLU A 61 -31.01 -2.91 2.81
C GLU A 61 -30.06 -3.49 1.75
N TYR A 62 -28.98 -4.11 2.20
CA TYR A 62 -28.05 -4.84 1.32
C TYR A 62 -28.40 -6.33 1.34
N ASN A 63 -28.57 -6.92 0.15
CA ASN A 63 -28.71 -8.36 0.03
C ASN A 63 -27.36 -9.05 0.21
N PHE A 64 -26.30 -8.40 -0.27
CA PHE A 64 -24.94 -8.89 -0.22
C PHE A 64 -23.94 -7.72 -0.28
N VAL A 65 -22.81 -7.84 0.41
CA VAL A 65 -21.70 -6.87 0.34
C VAL A 65 -20.45 -7.54 -0.19
N ALA A 66 -19.87 -7.01 -1.27
CA ALA A 66 -18.61 -7.48 -1.84
C ALA A 66 -17.53 -6.41 -1.70
N ALA A 67 -16.68 -6.53 -0.69
CA ALA A 67 -15.61 -5.59 -0.41
C ALA A 67 -14.29 -6.05 -1.06
N PHE A 68 -13.72 -5.20 -1.93
CA PHE A 68 -12.44 -5.42 -2.60
C PHE A 68 -11.36 -4.52 -2.01
N ALA A 69 -10.71 -5.00 -0.95
CA ALA A 69 -9.67 -4.27 -0.25
C ALA A 69 -8.32 -4.32 -0.97
N GLN A 70 -7.49 -3.31 -0.71
CA GLN A 70 -6.13 -3.25 -1.20
C GLN A 70 -5.18 -4.00 -0.27
N SER A 71 -4.19 -4.65 -0.87
CA SER A 71 -3.07 -5.27 -0.15
C SER A 71 -1.77 -4.55 -0.51
N SER A 72 -0.70 -5.28 -0.80
CA SER A 72 0.62 -4.77 -1.17
C SER A 72 0.65 -4.33 -2.64
N ALA A 73 0.16 -3.15 -2.95
CA ALA A 73 0.00 -2.68 -4.32
C ALA A 73 1.15 -1.81 -4.83
N GLY A 74 2.15 -1.50 -3.98
CA GLY A 74 3.16 -0.50 -4.29
C GLY A 74 3.85 -0.66 -5.64
N ASP A 75 4.11 -1.89 -6.08
CA ASP A 75 4.72 -2.22 -7.37
C ASP A 75 3.79 -2.99 -8.32
N MET A 76 2.46 -2.92 -8.10
CA MET A 76 1.47 -3.71 -8.84
C MET A 76 0.55 -2.84 -9.70
N SER A 77 0.90 -2.66 -10.96
CA SER A 77 0.08 -1.96 -11.95
C SER A 77 -0.94 -2.89 -12.62
N PRO A 78 -2.16 -2.42 -12.91
CA PRO A 78 -3.12 -3.12 -13.78
C PRO A 78 -2.74 -3.04 -15.26
N ASN A 79 -1.79 -2.17 -15.62
CA ASN A 79 -1.39 -1.89 -16.98
C ASN A 79 -0.32 -2.88 -17.44
N VAL A 80 -0.55 -3.53 -18.57
CA VAL A 80 0.31 -4.63 -19.08
C VAL A 80 1.13 -4.24 -20.32
N GLY A 81 1.39 -2.96 -20.51
CA GLY A 81 2.21 -2.46 -21.61
C GLY A 81 3.50 -1.84 -21.12
N ALA A 82 4.64 -2.13 -21.74
CA ALA A 82 5.89 -1.49 -21.41
C ALA A 82 5.86 0.00 -21.77
N GLY A 83 5.78 0.87 -20.76
CA GLY A 83 5.96 2.31 -20.91
C GLY A 83 4.72 3.13 -21.30
N THR A 84 3.54 2.56 -21.27
CA THR A 84 2.28 3.28 -21.49
C THR A 84 1.28 3.01 -20.37
N ALA A 85 0.57 4.03 -19.92
CA ALA A 85 -0.51 3.91 -18.94
C ALA A 85 -1.78 3.29 -19.57
N TYR A 86 -1.62 2.31 -20.44
CA TYR A 86 -2.73 1.65 -21.11
C TYR A 86 -2.69 0.15 -20.78
N GLY A 87 -3.77 -0.29 -20.17
CA GLY A 87 -3.98 -1.67 -19.76
C GLY A 87 -4.26 -2.58 -20.95
N PRO A 88 -5.07 -3.64 -20.82
CA PRO A 88 -5.25 -4.64 -21.89
C PRO A 88 -5.82 -4.06 -23.21
N THR A 89 -6.41 -2.86 -23.18
CA THR A 89 -6.97 -2.16 -24.36
C THR A 89 -6.59 -0.68 -24.37
N ASP A 90 -6.94 0.04 -25.44
CA ASP A 90 -6.77 1.49 -25.54
C ASP A 90 -7.91 2.30 -24.86
N ASP A 91 -8.95 1.61 -24.38
CA ASP A 91 -10.09 2.22 -23.68
C ASP A 91 -9.96 2.01 -22.17
N MET A 92 -9.84 3.12 -21.41
CA MET A 92 -9.65 3.08 -19.96
C MET A 92 -10.86 2.53 -19.20
N PHE A 93 -12.07 2.69 -19.71
CA PHE A 93 -13.27 2.14 -19.08
C PHE A 93 -13.37 0.63 -19.31
N GLU A 94 -13.02 0.19 -20.52
CA GLU A 94 -12.92 -1.24 -20.83
C GLU A 94 -11.79 -1.91 -20.02
N ASN A 95 -10.66 -1.23 -19.82
CA ASN A 95 -9.58 -1.71 -18.95
C ASN A 95 -10.07 -1.89 -17.51
N THR A 96 -10.81 -0.92 -16.98
CA THR A 96 -11.45 -0.99 -15.66
C THR A 96 -12.37 -2.20 -15.55
N ARG A 97 -13.22 -2.42 -16.57
CA ARG A 97 -14.13 -3.55 -16.65
C ARG A 97 -13.38 -4.90 -16.68
N VAL A 98 -12.37 -5.02 -17.52
CA VAL A 98 -11.59 -6.26 -17.68
C VAL A 98 -10.83 -6.61 -16.41
N ILE A 99 -10.10 -5.65 -15.83
CA ILE A 99 -9.30 -5.87 -14.62
C ILE A 99 -10.20 -6.10 -13.39
N GLY A 100 -11.30 -5.37 -13.27
CA GLY A 100 -12.29 -5.59 -12.22
C GLY A 100 -12.98 -6.96 -12.33
N SER A 101 -13.39 -7.37 -13.54
CA SER A 101 -13.96 -8.70 -13.77
C SER A 101 -13.01 -9.83 -13.37
N ARG A 102 -11.73 -9.72 -13.70
CA ARG A 102 -10.71 -10.73 -13.30
C ARG A 102 -10.61 -10.88 -11.79
N GLN A 103 -10.69 -9.77 -11.05
CA GLN A 103 -10.69 -9.79 -9.59
C GLN A 103 -11.98 -10.42 -9.05
N ALA A 104 -13.15 -10.01 -9.56
CA ALA A 104 -14.44 -10.51 -9.10
C ALA A 104 -14.58 -12.03 -9.35
N VAL A 105 -14.21 -12.51 -10.52
CA VAL A 105 -14.24 -13.96 -10.87
C VAL A 105 -13.37 -14.77 -9.91
N LYS A 106 -12.12 -14.31 -9.66
CA LYS A 106 -11.24 -15.03 -8.73
C LYS A 106 -11.71 -14.97 -7.28
N ALA A 107 -12.24 -13.83 -6.85
CA ALA A 107 -12.81 -13.68 -5.51
C ALA A 107 -14.03 -14.59 -5.31
N LYS A 108 -14.92 -14.69 -6.33
CA LYS A 108 -16.08 -15.58 -6.30
C LYS A 108 -15.68 -17.05 -6.24
N GLU A 109 -14.69 -17.46 -7.04
CA GLU A 109 -14.13 -18.81 -6.99
C GLU A 109 -13.62 -19.18 -5.58
N LEU A 110 -12.83 -18.27 -4.96
CA LEU A 110 -12.33 -18.47 -3.62
C LEU A 110 -13.45 -18.48 -2.57
N PHE A 111 -14.45 -17.63 -2.74
CA PHE A 111 -15.61 -17.56 -1.88
C PHE A 111 -16.44 -18.85 -1.90
N ASP A 112 -16.68 -19.41 -3.08
CA ASP A 112 -17.46 -20.64 -3.25
C ASP A 112 -16.71 -21.88 -2.70
N SER A 113 -15.37 -21.83 -2.72
CA SER A 113 -14.52 -22.91 -2.22
C SER A 113 -14.09 -22.74 -0.75
N ALA A 114 -14.46 -21.62 -0.10
CA ALA A 114 -14.09 -21.36 1.28
C ALA A 114 -14.79 -22.32 2.26
N THR A 115 -14.02 -23.13 2.97
CA THR A 115 -14.50 -24.13 3.94
C THR A 115 -13.83 -24.01 5.30
N GLU A 116 -12.72 -23.27 5.42
CA GLU A 116 -12.03 -23.06 6.68
C GLU A 116 -12.76 -22.00 7.51
N GLU A 117 -13.28 -22.40 8.68
CA GLU A 117 -13.90 -21.47 9.60
C GLU A 117 -12.85 -20.71 10.43
N LEU A 118 -13.04 -19.40 10.59
CA LEU A 118 -12.27 -18.61 11.53
C LEU A 118 -12.89 -18.75 12.92
N THR A 119 -12.14 -19.36 13.82
CA THR A 119 -12.57 -19.59 15.21
C THR A 119 -11.54 -19.05 16.20
N GLY A 120 -11.99 -18.60 17.36
CA GLY A 120 -11.11 -18.06 18.39
C GLY A 120 -11.37 -16.59 18.69
N PRO A 121 -10.41 -15.89 19.34
CA PRO A 121 -10.61 -14.54 19.81
C PRO A 121 -10.69 -13.52 18.67
N VAL A 122 -11.47 -12.46 18.91
CA VAL A 122 -11.42 -11.23 18.15
C VAL A 122 -10.71 -10.20 19.02
N ASP A 123 -9.59 -9.67 18.52
CA ASP A 123 -8.74 -8.74 19.26
C ASP A 123 -8.16 -7.67 18.31
N PHE A 124 -7.68 -6.57 18.86
CA PHE A 124 -6.97 -5.56 18.09
C PHE A 124 -5.90 -4.89 18.93
N ARG A 125 -4.85 -4.46 18.25
CA ARG A 125 -3.80 -3.63 18.81
C ARG A 125 -3.54 -2.46 17.89
N GLN A 126 -3.33 -1.28 18.48
CA GLN A 126 -3.06 -0.06 17.75
C GLN A 126 -1.99 0.75 18.49
N ARG A 127 -1.10 1.38 17.73
CA ARG A 127 -0.11 2.32 18.26
C ARG A 127 0.10 3.47 17.29
N TYR A 128 0.24 4.68 17.83
CA TYR A 128 0.72 5.84 17.11
C TYR A 128 2.22 5.96 17.33
N LEU A 129 2.98 6.11 16.24
CA LEU A 129 4.44 6.14 16.25
C LEU A 129 4.93 7.31 15.42
N ASP A 130 5.93 8.04 15.93
CA ASP A 130 6.63 9.05 15.16
C ASP A 130 7.69 8.39 14.28
N PHE A 131 7.33 8.15 13.02
CA PHE A 131 8.22 7.52 12.04
C PHE A 131 9.39 8.40 11.61
N SER A 132 9.44 9.67 12.03
CA SER A 132 10.59 10.53 11.72
C SER A 132 11.88 10.16 12.46
N HIS A 133 11.81 9.31 13.51
CA HIS A 133 12.98 8.94 14.31
C HIS A 133 12.80 7.65 15.14
N ILE A 134 12.34 6.58 14.52
CA ILE A 134 12.30 5.26 15.17
C ILE A 134 13.72 4.65 15.15
N ASP A 135 14.23 4.30 16.32
CA ASP A 135 15.45 3.51 16.43
C ASP A 135 15.17 2.04 16.07
N VAL A 136 15.94 1.50 15.14
CA VAL A 136 15.76 0.15 14.58
C VAL A 136 16.92 -0.74 14.98
N ALA A 137 16.62 -1.81 15.69
CA ALA A 137 17.60 -2.76 16.18
C ALA A 137 18.25 -3.57 15.04
N ALA A 138 19.52 -3.92 15.22
CA ALA A 138 20.37 -4.64 14.28
C ALA A 138 19.73 -5.90 13.67
N LYS A 139 18.94 -6.64 14.44
CA LYS A 139 18.27 -7.87 13.99
C LYS A 139 17.26 -7.66 12.84
N TRP A 140 16.79 -6.43 12.63
CA TRP A 140 15.83 -6.07 11.59
C TRP A 140 16.49 -5.52 10.33
N THR A 141 17.80 -5.24 10.38
CA THR A 141 18.56 -4.61 9.29
C THR A 141 19.35 -5.61 8.48
N PRO A 142 19.50 -5.44 7.16
CA PRO A 142 20.23 -6.38 6.31
C PRO A 142 21.72 -6.49 6.66
N ASN A 143 22.30 -5.43 7.24
CA ASN A 143 23.72 -5.35 7.56
C ASN A 143 24.04 -5.68 9.03
N GLY A 144 23.04 -6.06 9.84
CA GLY A 144 23.20 -6.41 11.25
C GLY A 144 23.68 -5.25 12.14
N LYS A 145 23.38 -4.00 11.79
CA LYS A 145 23.74 -2.81 12.58
C LYS A 145 22.50 -2.02 12.94
N ASP A 146 22.51 -1.45 14.14
CA ASP A 146 21.48 -0.50 14.55
C ASP A 146 21.42 0.68 13.58
N THR A 147 20.22 1.15 13.34
CA THR A 147 19.94 2.29 12.47
C THR A 147 18.70 3.04 12.96
N ARG A 148 18.21 3.98 12.19
CA ARG A 148 16.98 4.70 12.50
C ARG A 148 16.27 5.20 11.25
N THR A 149 15.03 5.57 11.41
CA THR A 149 14.28 6.35 10.43
C THR A 149 14.57 7.85 10.55
N TRP A 150 14.14 8.63 9.56
CA TRP A 150 14.46 10.05 9.44
C TRP A 150 13.21 10.86 9.05
N PRO A 151 13.19 12.19 9.31
CA PRO A 151 12.11 13.05 8.86
C PRO A 151 11.78 12.85 7.38
N ALA A 152 10.49 12.87 7.03
CA ALA A 152 10.02 12.48 5.71
C ALA A 152 10.58 13.36 4.60
N VAL A 153 11.16 12.72 3.57
CA VAL A 153 11.55 13.36 2.32
C VAL A 153 11.09 12.58 1.11
N LEU A 154 10.79 13.29 0.04
CA LEU A 154 10.46 12.72 -1.27
C LEU A 154 11.70 12.84 -2.18
N GLY A 155 12.11 11.74 -2.79
CA GLY A 155 13.23 11.70 -3.73
C GLY A 155 12.87 12.28 -5.08
N GLN A 156 13.86 12.82 -5.82
CA GLN A 156 13.60 13.43 -7.13
C GLN A 156 13.04 12.44 -8.17
N ALA A 157 13.38 11.14 -8.08
CA ALA A 157 12.92 10.15 -9.04
C ALA A 157 11.40 9.94 -9.02
N PHE A 158 10.69 10.39 -7.95
CA PHE A 158 9.23 10.50 -7.96
C PHE A 158 8.71 11.32 -9.15
N MET A 159 9.40 12.42 -9.51
CA MET A 159 9.00 13.28 -10.63
C MET A 159 9.20 12.62 -12.00
N ALA A 160 9.94 11.52 -12.09
CA ALA A 160 10.09 10.76 -13.33
C ALA A 160 8.80 10.02 -13.76
N GLY A 161 7.81 9.94 -12.85
CA GLY A 161 6.61 9.13 -13.04
C GLY A 161 6.89 7.64 -12.93
N CYS A 162 5.87 6.85 -13.28
CA CYS A 162 5.91 5.40 -13.23
C CYS A 162 5.24 4.79 -14.48
N TYR A 163 4.96 3.49 -14.45
CA TYR A 163 4.22 2.81 -15.52
C TYR A 163 2.83 3.39 -15.77
N ASP A 164 2.17 3.88 -14.72
CA ASP A 164 0.79 4.37 -14.75
C ASP A 164 0.68 5.86 -15.14
N GLY A 165 1.80 6.52 -15.32
CA GLY A 165 1.83 7.91 -15.75
C GLY A 165 3.23 8.47 -15.95
N ALA A 166 3.47 9.11 -17.09
CA ALA A 166 4.72 9.78 -17.36
C ALA A 166 4.91 11.00 -16.46
N GLY A 167 6.13 11.15 -15.94
CA GLY A 167 6.55 12.32 -15.17
C GLY A 167 7.17 13.40 -16.04
N VAL A 168 7.98 14.26 -15.41
CA VAL A 168 8.67 15.35 -16.12
C VAL A 168 9.83 14.80 -16.94
N PRO A 169 10.03 15.27 -18.19
CA PRO A 169 10.93 14.62 -19.15
C PRO A 169 12.42 14.73 -18.81
N PHE A 170 12.81 15.63 -17.91
CA PHE A 170 14.21 15.85 -17.52
C PHE A 170 14.62 15.10 -16.23
N VAL A 171 13.73 14.33 -15.64
CA VAL A 171 14.02 13.44 -14.51
C VAL A 171 13.87 11.99 -14.96
N LYS A 172 14.79 11.14 -14.54
CA LYS A 172 14.76 9.71 -14.87
C LYS A 172 14.68 8.86 -13.59
N GLN A 173 13.98 7.74 -13.68
CA GLN A 173 14.01 6.74 -12.62
C GLN A 173 15.43 6.18 -12.47
N GLY A 174 15.86 5.94 -11.24
CA GLY A 174 17.22 5.48 -10.94
C GLY A 174 18.30 6.55 -11.09
N GLN A 175 17.92 7.81 -11.34
CA GLN A 175 18.88 8.91 -11.44
C GLN A 175 19.40 9.28 -10.06
N MET A 176 20.71 9.04 -9.82
CA MET A 176 21.37 9.29 -8.54
C MET A 176 21.91 10.72 -8.40
N ASP A 177 22.18 11.38 -9.52
CA ASP A 177 22.60 12.79 -9.51
C ASP A 177 21.38 13.72 -9.44
N ARG A 178 21.42 14.65 -8.51
CA ARG A 178 20.36 15.65 -8.37
C ARG A 178 20.29 16.55 -9.61
N VAL A 179 19.08 16.68 -10.20
CA VAL A 179 18.87 17.46 -11.43
C VAL A 179 19.17 18.95 -11.22
N LYS A 180 19.69 19.61 -12.27
CA LYS A 180 20.15 21.02 -12.18
C LYS A 180 19.06 21.98 -11.75
N ILE A 181 17.81 21.78 -12.20
CA ILE A 181 16.69 22.66 -11.84
C ILE A 181 16.39 22.63 -10.33
N LEU A 182 16.51 21.48 -9.68
CA LEU A 182 16.32 21.37 -8.24
C LEU A 182 17.46 22.07 -7.47
N LYS A 183 18.70 21.98 -7.98
CA LYS A 183 19.84 22.71 -7.41
C LYS A 183 19.64 24.23 -7.51
N LEU A 184 19.05 24.71 -8.60
CA LEU A 184 18.74 26.13 -8.79
C LEU A 184 17.64 26.62 -7.84
N LEU A 185 16.69 25.73 -7.49
CA LEU A 185 15.58 26.05 -6.60
C LEU A 185 15.92 25.86 -5.11
N ASP A 186 17.13 25.44 -4.75
CA ASP A 186 17.51 25.17 -3.35
C ASP A 186 17.29 26.35 -2.40
N HIS A 187 17.44 27.57 -2.90
CA HIS A 187 17.23 28.80 -2.10
C HIS A 187 15.74 29.09 -1.80
N THR A 188 14.81 28.46 -2.53
CA THR A 188 13.36 28.59 -2.34
C THR A 188 12.74 27.39 -1.60
N MET A 189 13.52 26.33 -1.42
CA MET A 189 13.07 25.09 -0.79
C MET A 189 13.47 25.02 0.70
N VAL A 190 12.76 24.20 1.45
CA VAL A 190 13.13 23.91 2.84
C VAL A 190 14.52 23.27 2.86
N LYS A 191 15.44 23.90 3.61
CA LYS A 191 16.82 23.40 3.74
C LYS A 191 16.81 22.08 4.55
N VAL A 192 17.37 21.04 3.95
CA VAL A 192 17.54 19.75 4.62
C VAL A 192 18.86 19.78 5.40
N PRO A 193 18.84 19.49 6.72
CA PRO A 193 20.07 19.35 7.50
C PRO A 193 20.94 18.20 6.97
N ASP A 194 22.28 18.37 7.00
CA ASP A 194 23.22 17.39 6.44
C ASP A 194 23.06 15.97 7.04
N HIS A 195 22.79 15.86 8.33
CA HIS A 195 22.57 14.58 8.98
C HIS A 195 21.27 13.90 8.52
N VAL A 196 20.21 14.65 8.19
CA VAL A 196 18.97 14.13 7.62
C VAL A 196 19.24 13.65 6.19
N ALA A 197 19.95 14.47 5.39
CA ALA A 197 20.32 14.09 4.03
C ALA A 197 21.16 12.81 3.99
N ALA A 198 22.14 12.69 4.90
CA ALA A 198 22.94 11.48 5.05
C ALA A 198 22.11 10.25 5.44
N GLY A 199 21.09 10.43 6.30
CA GLY A 199 20.16 9.37 6.70
C GLY A 199 19.27 8.85 5.58
N HIS A 200 19.09 9.64 4.53
CA HIS A 200 18.35 9.25 3.32
C HIS A 200 19.24 8.73 2.18
N ALA A 201 20.56 8.69 2.37
CA ALA A 201 21.44 8.19 1.31
C ALA A 201 21.03 6.78 0.84
N PRO A 202 21.10 6.50 -0.48
CA PRO A 202 21.63 7.32 -1.58
C PRO A 202 20.59 8.21 -2.27
N LYS A 203 19.42 8.47 -1.67
CA LYS A 203 18.31 9.22 -2.27
C LYS A 203 18.67 10.66 -2.62
N PRO A 204 18.63 11.08 -3.90
CA PRO A 204 18.67 12.49 -4.25
C PRO A 204 17.35 13.17 -3.82
N ILE A 205 17.41 14.01 -2.79
CA ILE A 205 16.24 14.64 -2.19
C ILE A 205 15.62 15.64 -3.17
N GLY A 206 14.32 15.48 -3.42
CA GLY A 206 13.50 16.41 -4.19
C GLY A 206 12.78 17.40 -3.27
N ILE A 207 11.99 16.92 -2.33
CA ILE A 207 11.18 17.75 -1.43
C ILE A 207 11.27 17.21 0.00
N ALA A 208 11.55 18.09 0.96
CA ALA A 208 11.62 17.75 2.38
C ALA A 208 10.24 17.84 3.05
N THR A 209 9.35 16.93 2.72
CA THR A 209 7.92 16.97 3.07
C THR A 209 7.65 16.94 4.57
N GLY A 210 8.51 16.31 5.36
CA GLY A 210 8.41 16.25 6.82
C GLY A 210 9.03 17.44 7.54
N LEU A 211 9.83 18.28 6.85
CA LEU A 211 10.47 19.47 7.42
C LEU A 211 9.70 20.77 7.11
N MET A 212 8.59 20.68 6.40
CA MET A 212 7.70 21.81 6.15
C MET A 212 6.88 22.16 7.37
N SER A 213 6.35 23.39 7.42
CA SER A 213 5.46 23.84 8.50
C SER A 213 4.14 24.36 7.88
N PRO A 214 3.02 23.65 8.05
CA PRO A 214 2.91 22.29 8.59
C PRO A 214 3.56 21.22 7.69
N PRO A 215 3.92 20.05 8.20
CA PRO A 215 4.45 18.96 7.39
C PRO A 215 3.44 18.50 6.32
N TRP A 216 3.91 18.23 5.10
CA TRP A 216 3.09 17.67 4.04
C TRP A 216 2.94 16.14 4.13
N THR A 217 3.80 15.50 4.89
CA THR A 217 3.69 14.08 5.20
C THR A 217 3.45 13.91 6.69
N SER A 218 2.41 13.18 7.06
CA SER A 218 2.20 12.74 8.44
C SER A 218 3.42 11.95 8.91
N GLN A 219 3.98 12.33 10.05
CA GLN A 219 5.14 11.65 10.64
C GLN A 219 4.72 10.80 11.84
N VAL A 220 3.69 11.24 12.57
CA VAL A 220 3.03 10.42 13.59
C VAL A 220 1.90 9.63 12.92
N ILE A 221 2.10 8.33 12.81
CA ILE A 221 1.20 7.44 12.05
C ILE A 221 0.68 6.30 12.91
N SER A 222 -0.50 5.79 12.56
CA SER A 222 -1.11 4.63 13.20
C SER A 222 -0.71 3.35 12.49
N ILE A 223 -0.27 2.36 13.26
CA ILE A 223 -0.16 0.96 12.80
C ILE A 223 -1.09 0.09 13.66
N GLN A 224 -1.66 -0.95 13.05
CA GLN A 224 -2.59 -1.83 13.73
C GLN A 224 -2.34 -3.29 13.38
N VAL A 225 -2.65 -4.18 14.32
CA VAL A 225 -2.79 -5.61 14.09
C VAL A 225 -4.17 -6.01 14.60
N LEU A 226 -5.04 -6.39 13.68
CA LEU A 226 -6.38 -6.90 14.01
C LEU A 226 -6.33 -8.41 13.94
N ARG A 227 -7.05 -9.09 14.83
CA ARG A 227 -7.12 -10.54 14.86
C ARG A 227 -8.57 -11.03 14.84
N VAL A 228 -8.84 -11.99 13.99
CA VAL A 228 -10.10 -12.73 13.97
C VAL A 228 -9.75 -14.22 13.94
N GLY A 229 -9.81 -14.87 15.09
CA GLY A 229 -9.38 -16.25 15.25
C GLY A 229 -7.93 -16.46 14.80
N GLN A 230 -7.72 -17.31 13.80
CA GLN A 230 -6.41 -17.62 13.22
C GLN A 230 -5.98 -16.68 12.08
N LEU A 231 -6.72 -15.62 11.78
CA LEU A 231 -6.35 -14.57 10.83
C LEU A 231 -5.83 -13.35 11.56
N ALA A 232 -4.64 -12.84 11.17
CA ALA A 232 -4.16 -11.51 11.52
C ALA A 232 -4.22 -10.58 10.31
N ILE A 233 -4.68 -9.36 10.52
CA ILE A 233 -4.72 -8.30 9.51
C ILE A 233 -3.76 -7.20 9.95
N VAL A 234 -2.69 -7.01 9.19
CA VAL A 234 -1.69 -5.95 9.38
C VAL A 234 -2.19 -4.71 8.66
N VAL A 235 -2.45 -3.64 9.42
CA VAL A 235 -3.06 -2.41 8.90
C VAL A 235 -2.03 -1.29 8.93
N VAL A 236 -1.73 -0.72 7.75
CA VAL A 236 -0.65 0.25 7.56
C VAL A 236 -1.05 1.40 6.63
N PRO A 237 -0.58 2.65 6.90
CA PRO A 237 -0.93 3.85 6.13
C PRO A 237 0.01 4.06 4.93
N ALA A 238 0.33 3.02 4.18
CA ALA A 238 1.31 3.10 3.10
C ALA A 238 1.09 2.05 2.00
N GLU A 239 1.81 2.23 0.90
CA GLU A 239 1.87 1.34 -0.25
C GLU A 239 3.11 0.45 -0.17
N PHE A 240 2.96 -0.77 0.31
CA PHE A 240 4.08 -1.72 0.36
C PHE A 240 4.29 -2.37 -1.01
N THR A 241 5.56 -2.50 -1.44
CA THR A 241 5.89 -3.42 -2.53
C THR A 241 5.60 -4.87 -2.12
N ILE A 242 5.46 -5.77 -3.10
CA ILE A 242 5.14 -7.18 -2.82
C ILE A 242 6.15 -7.80 -1.85
N VAL A 243 7.45 -7.59 -2.09
CA VAL A 243 8.50 -8.18 -1.24
C VAL A 243 8.53 -7.51 0.14
N ALA A 244 8.36 -6.20 0.22
CA ALA A 244 8.28 -5.50 1.50
C ALA A 244 7.10 -6.00 2.35
N ALA A 245 5.93 -6.20 1.75
CA ALA A 245 4.76 -6.73 2.44
C ALA A 245 4.95 -8.19 2.88
N HIS A 246 5.61 -9.02 2.08
CA HIS A 246 5.95 -10.37 2.49
C HIS A 246 6.80 -10.37 3.76
N ARG A 247 7.85 -9.52 3.82
CA ARG A 247 8.71 -9.39 5.00
C ARG A 247 7.96 -8.86 6.23
N ALA A 248 7.07 -7.86 6.05
CA ALA A 248 6.27 -7.32 7.15
C ALA A 248 5.27 -8.36 7.69
N ARG A 249 4.60 -9.11 6.82
CA ARG A 249 3.69 -10.20 7.23
C ARG A 249 4.43 -11.32 7.95
N ALA A 250 5.62 -11.71 7.46
CA ALA A 250 6.45 -12.72 8.11
C ALA A 250 6.83 -12.31 9.54
N ALA A 251 7.21 -11.05 9.76
CA ALA A 251 7.53 -10.54 11.10
C ALA A 251 6.34 -10.66 12.07
N VAL A 252 5.12 -10.40 11.62
CA VAL A 252 3.90 -10.58 12.43
C VAL A 252 3.56 -12.07 12.60
N GLN A 253 3.69 -12.87 11.55
CA GLN A 253 3.48 -14.32 11.60
C GLN A 253 4.39 -14.98 12.64
N ASP A 254 5.67 -14.60 12.66
CA ASP A 254 6.66 -15.12 13.62
C ASP A 254 6.36 -14.66 15.04
N ALA A 255 5.95 -13.39 15.23
CA ALA A 255 5.58 -12.85 16.53
C ALA A 255 4.32 -13.52 17.12
N LEU A 256 3.38 -13.94 16.27
CA LEU A 256 2.15 -14.65 16.63
C LEU A 256 2.28 -16.17 16.44
N ALA A 257 3.48 -16.73 16.46
CA ALA A 257 3.74 -18.14 16.18
C ALA A 257 2.80 -19.09 16.92
N GLY A 258 2.12 -19.97 16.18
CA GLY A 258 1.15 -20.93 16.72
C GLY A 258 -0.24 -20.35 17.05
N GLN A 259 -0.44 -19.03 16.92
CA GLN A 259 -1.73 -18.40 17.20
C GLN A 259 -2.51 -18.05 15.93
N VAL A 260 -1.83 -17.82 14.82
CA VAL A 260 -2.43 -17.49 13.53
C VAL A 260 -1.84 -18.35 12.41
N SER A 261 -2.68 -18.74 11.46
CA SER A 261 -2.26 -19.45 10.24
C SER A 261 -2.26 -18.54 9.00
N HIS A 262 -2.98 -17.42 9.09
CA HIS A 262 -3.11 -16.47 8.00
C HIS A 262 -2.72 -15.06 8.45
N VAL A 263 -1.90 -14.38 7.63
CA VAL A 263 -1.59 -12.96 7.81
C VAL A 263 -1.80 -12.24 6.50
N VAL A 264 -2.66 -11.22 6.49
CA VAL A 264 -2.89 -10.33 5.36
C VAL A 264 -2.39 -8.92 5.68
N LEU A 265 -2.02 -8.16 4.67
CA LEU A 265 -1.68 -6.75 4.80
C LEU A 265 -2.79 -5.92 4.16
N ALA A 266 -3.33 -4.95 4.90
CA ALA A 266 -4.25 -3.92 4.46
C ALA A 266 -3.51 -2.59 4.40
N GLY A 267 -3.14 -2.18 3.20
CA GLY A 267 -2.49 -0.89 2.93
C GLY A 267 -3.48 0.27 2.86
N TYR A 268 -2.97 1.50 2.72
CA TYR A 268 -3.75 2.74 2.58
C TYR A 268 -4.71 3.05 3.73
N ALA A 269 -4.43 2.55 4.92
CA ALA A 269 -5.36 2.64 6.03
C ALA A 269 -5.03 3.76 7.01
N ASN A 270 -6.04 4.54 7.39
CA ASN A 270 -6.05 5.61 8.39
C ASN A 270 -5.25 6.88 8.04
N ASP A 271 -4.21 6.80 7.23
CA ASP A 271 -3.38 7.91 6.77
C ASP A 271 -2.68 7.51 5.46
N TYR A 272 -1.79 8.39 4.97
CA TYR A 272 -1.00 8.09 3.78
C TYR A 272 0.43 8.62 3.89
N THR A 273 1.40 7.73 3.90
CA THR A 273 2.82 8.07 4.07
C THR A 273 3.69 7.74 2.85
N GLY A 274 3.06 7.44 1.71
CA GLY A 274 3.75 7.04 0.49
C GLY A 274 4.07 5.56 0.47
N TYR A 275 5.22 5.22 -0.10
CA TYR A 275 5.60 3.82 -0.35
C TYR A 275 6.47 3.24 0.76
N VAL A 276 6.48 1.91 0.84
CA VAL A 276 7.43 1.15 1.63
C VAL A 276 8.05 0.07 0.75
N VAL A 277 9.34 0.23 0.49
CA VAL A 277 10.14 -0.71 -0.29
C VAL A 277 11.12 -1.46 0.61
N THR A 278 11.71 -2.54 0.12
CA THR A 278 12.82 -3.20 0.82
C THR A 278 14.06 -2.30 0.83
N PRO A 279 15.01 -2.50 1.78
CA PRO A 279 16.28 -1.79 1.76
C PRO A 279 17.05 -1.94 0.45
N GLU A 280 16.93 -3.10 -0.19
CA GLU A 280 17.58 -3.38 -1.49
C GLU A 280 16.94 -2.59 -2.63
N GLU A 281 15.62 -2.53 -2.69
CA GLU A 281 14.88 -1.71 -3.65
C GLU A 281 15.16 -0.21 -3.43
N TYR A 282 15.31 0.20 -2.15
CA TYR A 282 15.60 1.59 -1.80
C TYR A 282 16.91 2.08 -2.44
N MET A 283 17.91 1.21 -2.57
CA MET A 283 19.22 1.57 -3.15
C MET A 283 19.17 1.92 -4.64
N ILE A 284 18.10 1.56 -5.36
CA ILE A 284 17.99 1.77 -6.82
C ILE A 284 17.33 3.12 -7.14
N GLN A 285 16.60 3.70 -6.22
CA GLN A 285 15.95 5.02 -6.34
C GLN A 285 15.03 5.17 -7.57
N ARG A 286 14.14 4.19 -7.77
CA ARG A 286 13.01 4.30 -8.69
C ARG A 286 11.84 5.05 -8.04
N TYR A 287 10.67 5.05 -8.67
CA TYR A 287 9.49 5.78 -8.22
C TYR A 287 9.09 5.42 -6.77
N GLU A 288 8.98 4.13 -6.47
CA GLU A 288 8.57 3.61 -5.17
C GLU A 288 9.61 3.92 -4.09
N SER A 289 10.89 3.73 -4.41
CA SER A 289 12.00 4.04 -3.49
C SER A 289 12.11 5.53 -3.23
N ALA A 290 11.97 6.38 -4.27
CA ALA A 290 11.94 7.83 -4.10
C ALA A 290 10.78 8.28 -3.21
N SER A 291 9.66 7.54 -3.26
CA SER A 291 8.44 7.79 -2.50
C SER A 291 8.42 7.11 -1.12
N THR A 292 9.43 6.30 -0.78
CA THR A 292 9.64 5.76 0.58
C THR A 292 10.26 6.85 1.46
N ARG A 293 9.47 7.47 2.32
CA ARG A 293 9.74 8.80 2.85
C ARG A 293 10.64 8.86 4.07
N PHE A 294 10.76 7.79 4.87
CA PHE A 294 11.51 7.82 6.15
C PHE A 294 12.90 7.19 6.06
N GLY A 295 13.44 7.03 4.86
CA GLY A 295 14.78 6.50 4.62
C GLY A 295 14.83 4.98 4.41
N PRO A 296 16.04 4.40 4.27
CA PRO A 296 16.23 2.98 3.97
C PRO A 296 15.78 2.05 5.11
N ALA A 297 15.64 2.57 6.32
CA ALA A 297 15.17 1.83 7.49
C ALA A 297 13.63 1.79 7.61
N THR A 298 12.88 2.31 6.64
CA THR A 298 11.40 2.36 6.73
C THR A 298 10.78 0.97 6.90
N LEU A 299 11.09 0.01 6.04
CA LEU A 299 10.57 -1.36 6.19
C LEU A 299 11.08 -2.05 7.48
N PRO A 300 12.37 -2.01 7.82
CA PRO A 300 12.86 -2.51 9.10
C PRO A 300 12.12 -1.95 10.32
N ALA A 301 11.80 -0.65 10.33
CA ALA A 301 11.00 -0.04 11.39
C ALA A 301 9.57 -0.62 11.45
N TYR A 302 8.90 -0.76 10.32
CA TYR A 302 7.59 -1.42 10.27
C TYR A 302 7.65 -2.87 10.77
N GLN A 303 8.66 -3.65 10.37
CA GLN A 303 8.82 -5.04 10.84
C GLN A 303 8.98 -5.09 12.36
N GLN A 304 9.86 -4.25 12.92
CA GLN A 304 10.09 -4.15 14.35
C GLN A 304 8.82 -3.78 15.12
N GLU A 305 8.19 -2.70 14.74
CA GLU A 305 7.05 -2.15 15.47
C GLU A 305 5.78 -3.00 15.34
N LEU A 306 5.53 -3.59 14.15
CA LEU A 306 4.43 -4.51 13.94
C LEU A 306 4.63 -5.82 14.72
N ALA A 307 5.83 -6.39 14.75
CA ALA A 307 6.14 -7.57 15.54
C ALA A 307 5.98 -7.30 17.05
N ALA A 308 6.45 -6.14 17.53
CA ALA A 308 6.28 -5.73 18.92
C ALA A 308 4.81 -5.42 19.28
N LEU A 309 4.02 -4.95 18.32
CA LEU A 309 2.58 -4.70 18.54
C LEU A 309 1.78 -5.99 18.57
N ALA A 310 2.18 -7.01 17.82
CA ALA A 310 1.50 -8.29 17.71
C ALA A 310 1.56 -9.12 19.01
N THR A 311 2.62 -8.97 19.81
CA THR A 311 2.82 -9.65 21.10
C THR A 311 2.25 -8.87 22.27
#